data_d35570ffe8f1d0ae81e13ab11fdac842
#
_entry.id   d35570ffe8f1d0ae81e13ab11fdac842
#
_cell.length_a   1.000
_cell.length_b   1.000
_cell.length_c   1.000
_cell.angle_alpha   90.00
_cell.angle_beta   90.00
_cell.angle_gamma   90.00
#
_symmetry.space_group_name_H-M   'P 1'
#
loop_
_entity.id
_entity.type
_entity.pdbx_description
1 polymer ?
#
loop_
_entity_poly.entity_id
_entity_poly.type
_entity_poly.pdbx_seq_one_letter_code
_entity_poly.pdbx_strand_id
1 'polypeptide(L)'
;MKINTIVFDMGGVLLDFGAELFSRRLHVGAEGEALLRQHLLCTTDWVRLDRGTITEEEVYAHACARLPAELHAAAEYIIYHWNEPIVPITGTADVVRELKARGYTLYLLSNAARRQHTYWHDIPGSECFSGTLISADVHLLKPEAAIYQALFDKFDLTAAS
;
A
#
# COMPACT_ATOMS: atom_id res chain seq x y z
N MET A 1 -2.87 -13.18 -29.10
CA MET A 1 -2.93 -11.80 -28.62
C MET A 1 -1.62 -11.42 -27.95
N LYS A 2 -1.11 -10.21 -28.09
CA LYS A 2 0.17 -9.78 -27.49
C LYS A 2 -0.15 -8.95 -26.24
N ILE A 3 0.27 -9.41 -25.06
CA ILE A 3 0.20 -8.63 -23.84
C ILE A 3 1.12 -7.41 -23.99
N ASN A 4 0.59 -6.22 -23.76
CA ASN A 4 1.30 -4.95 -23.83
C ASN A 4 1.18 -4.10 -22.55
N THR A 5 0.36 -4.54 -21.62
CA THR A 5 0.07 -3.84 -20.36
C THR A 5 0.32 -4.76 -19.18
N ILE A 6 0.99 -4.25 -18.14
CA ILE A 6 1.25 -4.96 -16.89
C ILE A 6 0.78 -4.08 -15.74
N VAL A 7 0.07 -4.70 -14.80
CA VAL A 7 -0.42 -4.04 -13.58
C VAL A 7 0.32 -4.62 -12.38
N PHE A 8 0.96 -3.73 -11.61
CA PHE A 8 1.69 -4.09 -10.40
C PHE A 8 0.87 -3.81 -9.15
N ASP A 9 1.09 -4.61 -8.12
CA ASP A 9 0.80 -4.23 -6.74
C ASP A 9 1.95 -3.39 -6.15
N MET A 10 1.76 -2.79 -4.99
CA MET A 10 2.76 -1.97 -4.31
C MET A 10 3.39 -2.69 -3.12
N GLY A 11 2.63 -2.96 -2.07
CA GLY A 11 3.11 -3.59 -0.85
C GLY A 11 3.51 -5.05 -1.08
N GLY A 12 4.73 -5.42 -0.65
CA GLY A 12 5.27 -6.76 -0.90
C GLY A 12 5.73 -7.01 -2.35
N VAL A 13 5.63 -6.01 -3.24
CA VAL A 13 6.05 -6.07 -4.64
C VAL A 13 7.06 -4.98 -4.97
N LEU A 14 6.70 -3.71 -4.83
CA LEU A 14 7.60 -2.59 -5.08
C LEU A 14 8.35 -2.16 -3.81
N LEU A 15 7.71 -2.26 -2.67
CA LEU A 15 8.25 -1.87 -1.38
C LEU A 15 7.90 -2.89 -0.29
N ASP A 16 8.75 -2.95 0.72
CA ASP A 16 8.49 -3.75 1.92
C ASP A 16 7.41 -3.07 2.77
N PHE A 17 6.36 -3.81 3.05
CA PHE A 17 5.29 -3.44 3.97
C PHE A 17 4.83 -4.69 4.70
N GLY A 18 5.35 -4.92 5.89
CA GLY A 18 5.04 -6.14 6.62
C GLY A 18 5.47 -6.11 8.08
N ALA A 19 5.07 -7.15 8.80
CA ALA A 19 5.34 -7.29 10.22
C ALA A 19 6.84 -7.20 10.55
N GLU A 20 7.71 -7.81 9.72
CA GLU A 20 9.16 -7.76 9.92
C GLU A 20 9.74 -6.35 9.80
N LEU A 21 9.21 -5.50 8.93
CA LEU A 21 9.61 -4.11 8.82
C LEU A 21 9.31 -3.38 10.13
N PHE A 22 8.11 -3.57 10.66
CA PHE A 22 7.68 -2.93 11.90
C PHE A 22 8.46 -3.47 13.11
N SER A 23 8.68 -4.79 13.19
CA SER A 23 9.51 -5.41 14.25
C SER A 23 10.90 -4.78 14.32
N ARG A 24 11.56 -4.64 13.14
CA ARG A 24 12.90 -4.05 13.07
C ARG A 24 12.96 -2.58 13.48
N ARG A 25 11.88 -1.84 13.32
CA ARG A 25 11.85 -0.38 13.53
C ARG A 25 11.34 0.02 14.90
N LEU A 26 10.34 -0.70 15.44
CA LEU A 26 9.61 -0.25 16.61
C LEU A 26 10.21 -0.73 17.94
N HIS A 27 10.93 -1.85 17.94
CA HIS A 27 11.57 -2.43 19.13
C HIS A 27 10.62 -2.60 20.32
N VAL A 28 9.34 -2.92 20.06
CA VAL A 28 8.30 -3.04 21.11
C VAL A 28 8.19 -4.44 21.72
N GLY A 29 9.05 -5.37 21.27
CA GLY A 29 9.02 -6.77 21.71
C GLY A 29 7.83 -7.56 21.16
N ALA A 30 7.86 -8.89 21.31
CA ALA A 30 6.88 -9.79 20.71
C ALA A 30 5.44 -9.54 21.20
N GLU A 31 5.26 -9.17 22.45
CA GLU A 31 3.93 -8.84 23.01
C GLU A 31 3.38 -7.55 22.39
N GLY A 32 4.21 -6.49 22.32
CA GLY A 32 3.83 -5.23 21.70
C GLY A 32 3.49 -5.39 20.20
N GLU A 33 4.26 -6.20 19.48
CA GLU A 33 3.98 -6.52 18.07
C GLU A 33 2.64 -7.25 17.92
N ALA A 34 2.34 -8.22 18.79
CA ALA A 34 1.08 -8.94 18.77
C ALA A 34 -0.11 -8.00 19.03
N LEU A 35 0.02 -7.09 19.99
CA LEU A 35 -1.01 -6.09 20.29
C LEU A 35 -1.22 -5.10 19.13
N LEU A 36 -0.16 -4.57 18.53
CA LEU A 36 -0.24 -3.69 17.36
C LEU A 36 -0.89 -4.40 16.17
N ARG A 37 -0.52 -5.64 15.93
CA ARG A 37 -1.15 -6.45 14.90
C ARG A 37 -2.64 -6.64 15.15
N GLN A 38 -3.03 -7.03 16.36
CA GLN A 38 -4.41 -7.32 16.74
C GLN A 38 -5.29 -6.06 16.75
N HIS A 39 -4.78 -4.94 17.30
CA HIS A 39 -5.59 -3.75 17.61
C HIS A 39 -5.41 -2.61 16.60
N LEU A 40 -4.49 -2.72 15.64
CA LEU A 40 -4.29 -1.76 14.57
C LEU A 40 -4.31 -2.43 13.19
N LEU A 41 -3.31 -3.27 12.85
CA LEU A 41 -3.11 -3.74 11.47
C LEU A 41 -4.18 -4.75 11.00
N CYS A 42 -4.67 -5.64 11.87
CA CYS A 42 -5.67 -6.64 11.54
C CYS A 42 -7.09 -6.22 11.96
N THR A 43 -7.40 -4.93 11.83
CA THR A 43 -8.70 -4.37 12.23
C THR A 43 -9.55 -3.97 11.02
N THR A 44 -10.86 -3.87 11.25
CA THR A 44 -11.78 -3.27 10.27
C THR A 44 -11.41 -1.82 9.97
N ASP A 45 -10.86 -1.08 10.94
CA ASP A 45 -10.44 0.31 10.74
C ASP A 45 -9.30 0.40 9.73
N TRP A 46 -8.32 -0.54 9.75
CA TRP A 46 -7.28 -0.60 8.72
C TRP A 46 -7.85 -0.85 7.32
N VAL A 47 -8.78 -1.80 7.22
CA VAL A 47 -9.47 -2.08 5.94
C VAL A 47 -10.26 -0.86 5.45
N ARG A 48 -10.91 -0.11 6.36
CA ARG A 48 -11.62 1.12 6.04
C ARG A 48 -10.69 2.26 5.65
N LEU A 49 -9.47 2.31 6.23
CA LEU A 49 -8.42 3.27 5.86
C LEU A 49 -7.97 3.02 4.42
N ASP A 50 -7.68 1.77 4.06
CA ASP A 50 -7.34 1.39 2.69
C ASP A 50 -8.52 1.59 1.72
N ARG A 51 -9.76 1.50 2.19
CA ARG A 51 -10.94 1.83 1.39
C ARG A 51 -11.19 3.35 1.29
N GLY A 52 -10.52 4.18 2.10
CA GLY A 52 -10.73 5.62 2.14
C GLY A 52 -12.04 6.06 2.80
N THR A 53 -12.61 5.24 3.70
CA THR A 53 -13.88 5.50 4.41
C THR A 53 -13.70 5.83 5.89
N ILE A 54 -12.47 5.99 6.34
CA ILE A 54 -12.07 6.48 7.66
C ILE A 54 -10.78 7.29 7.50
N THR A 55 -10.52 8.24 8.37
CA THR A 55 -9.29 9.04 8.35
C THR A 55 -8.18 8.39 9.18
N GLU A 56 -6.94 8.81 8.96
CA GLU A 56 -5.78 8.37 9.74
C GLU A 56 -5.94 8.77 11.22
N GLU A 57 -6.48 9.97 11.49
CA GLU A 57 -6.75 10.47 12.84
C GLU A 57 -7.77 9.61 13.59
N GLU A 58 -8.85 9.19 12.90
CA GLU A 58 -9.86 8.30 13.50
C GLU A 58 -9.26 6.92 13.78
N VAL A 59 -8.46 6.36 12.86
CA VAL A 59 -7.76 5.08 13.07
C VAL A 59 -6.81 5.18 14.26
N TYR A 60 -6.05 6.27 14.37
CA TYR A 60 -5.15 6.49 15.51
C TYR A 60 -5.90 6.59 16.83
N ALA A 61 -6.97 7.37 16.89
CA ALA A 61 -7.80 7.50 18.10
C ALA A 61 -8.39 6.14 18.53
N HIS A 62 -8.89 5.35 17.59
CA HIS A 62 -9.43 4.02 17.87
C HIS A 62 -8.34 3.03 18.30
N ALA A 63 -7.14 3.10 17.73
CA ALA A 63 -6.01 2.28 18.14
C ALA A 63 -5.57 2.62 19.57
N CYS A 64 -5.41 3.91 19.90
CA CYS A 64 -5.07 4.36 21.24
C CYS A 64 -6.10 3.96 22.31
N ALA A 65 -7.37 3.89 21.95
CA ALA A 65 -8.42 3.41 22.88
C ALA A 65 -8.32 1.90 23.21
N ARG A 66 -7.60 1.13 22.39
CA ARG A 66 -7.47 -0.33 22.51
C ARG A 66 -6.07 -0.77 22.97
N LEU A 67 -5.06 0.07 22.74
CA LEU A 67 -3.65 -0.22 23.01
C LEU A 67 -3.22 0.39 24.35
N PRO A 68 -2.29 -0.26 25.08
CA PRO A 68 -1.60 0.36 26.20
C PRO A 68 -0.87 1.64 25.76
N ALA A 69 -0.77 2.62 26.67
CA ALA A 69 -0.22 3.94 26.37
C ALA A 69 1.23 3.90 25.84
N GLU A 70 2.03 2.94 26.27
CA GLU A 70 3.41 2.73 25.82
C GLU A 70 3.51 2.33 24.33
N LEU A 71 2.43 1.86 23.71
CA LEU A 71 2.37 1.52 22.29
C LEU A 71 1.79 2.62 21.41
N HIS A 72 1.33 3.74 21.97
CA HIS A 72 0.71 4.82 21.18
C HIS A 72 1.70 5.43 20.18
N ALA A 73 2.96 5.65 20.58
CA ALA A 73 4.00 6.15 19.67
C ALA A 73 4.30 5.16 18.52
N ALA A 74 4.25 3.86 18.79
CA ALA A 74 4.41 2.85 17.75
C ALA A 74 3.21 2.81 16.78
N ALA A 75 1.99 2.97 17.30
CA ALA A 75 0.79 3.09 16.46
C ALA A 75 0.83 4.35 15.58
N GLU A 76 1.25 5.49 16.13
CA GLU A 76 1.47 6.74 15.40
C GLU A 76 2.46 6.54 14.25
N TYR A 77 3.61 5.92 14.54
CA TYR A 77 4.61 5.62 13.53
C TYR A 77 4.05 4.74 12.40
N ILE A 78 3.32 3.65 12.73
CA ILE A 78 2.73 2.76 11.73
C ILE A 78 1.71 3.50 10.84
N ILE A 79 0.95 4.43 11.39
CA ILE A 79 -0.09 5.14 10.63
C ILE A 79 0.52 6.24 9.76
N TYR A 80 1.44 7.05 10.33
CA TYR A 80 1.88 8.29 9.70
C TYR A 80 3.30 8.28 9.12
N HIS A 81 4.19 7.36 9.56
CA HIS A 81 5.63 7.45 9.28
C HIS A 81 6.26 6.14 8.77
N TRP A 82 5.48 5.09 8.56
CA TRP A 82 6.01 3.79 8.16
C TRP A 82 6.84 3.84 6.87
N ASN A 83 6.53 4.78 5.99
CA ASN A 83 7.20 5.03 4.71
C ASN A 83 8.50 5.87 4.84
N GLU A 84 8.93 6.21 6.06
CA GLU A 84 10.10 7.06 6.32
C GLU A 84 11.22 6.30 7.05
N PRO A 85 12.25 5.84 6.30
CA PRO A 85 12.41 5.81 4.86
C PRO A 85 11.62 4.69 4.19
N ILE A 86 11.29 4.84 2.91
CA ILE A 86 10.79 3.73 2.08
C ILE A 86 11.85 2.63 2.01
N VAL A 87 11.43 1.38 2.08
CA VAL A 87 12.27 0.21 1.87
C VAL A 87 11.85 -0.48 0.58
N PRO A 88 12.53 -0.23 -0.54
CA PRO A 88 12.24 -0.90 -1.80
C PRO A 88 12.57 -2.38 -1.74
N ILE A 89 11.78 -3.21 -2.44
CA ILE A 89 12.15 -4.60 -2.67
C ILE A 89 13.28 -4.65 -3.70
N THR A 90 14.37 -5.29 -3.30
CA THR A 90 15.60 -5.38 -4.12
C THR A 90 15.32 -5.98 -5.48
N GLY A 91 15.79 -5.30 -6.53
CA GLY A 91 15.68 -5.75 -7.92
C GLY A 91 14.36 -5.40 -8.62
N THR A 92 13.30 -5.07 -7.90
CA THR A 92 12.00 -4.78 -8.54
C THR A 92 12.05 -3.52 -9.42
N ALA A 93 12.76 -2.48 -9.00
CA ALA A 93 12.94 -1.28 -9.81
C ALA A 93 13.62 -1.56 -11.16
N ASP A 94 14.58 -2.49 -11.19
CA ASP A 94 15.27 -2.88 -12.43
C ASP A 94 14.34 -3.66 -13.35
N VAL A 95 13.52 -4.57 -12.80
CA VAL A 95 12.48 -5.27 -13.56
C VAL A 95 11.47 -4.29 -14.16
N VAL A 96 11.01 -3.30 -13.38
CA VAL A 96 10.08 -2.26 -13.85
C VAL A 96 10.69 -1.47 -15.03
N ARG A 97 11.95 -1.00 -14.89
CA ARG A 97 12.67 -0.27 -15.95
C ARG A 97 12.89 -1.12 -17.20
N GLU A 98 13.23 -2.40 -17.03
CA GLU A 98 13.40 -3.33 -18.15
C GLU A 98 12.08 -3.55 -18.91
N LEU A 99 10.96 -3.76 -18.20
CA LEU A 99 9.65 -3.91 -18.82
C LEU A 99 9.25 -2.65 -19.58
N LYS A 100 9.50 -1.47 -19.02
CA LYS A 100 9.28 -0.19 -19.70
C LYS A 100 10.12 -0.07 -20.96
N ALA A 101 11.41 -0.42 -20.90
CA ALA A 101 12.32 -0.39 -22.05
C ALA A 101 11.91 -1.39 -23.15
N ARG A 102 11.26 -2.50 -22.80
CA ARG A 102 10.68 -3.47 -23.73
C ARG A 102 9.36 -3.01 -24.36
N GLY A 103 8.85 -1.82 -23.99
CA GLY A 103 7.65 -1.23 -24.57
C GLY A 103 6.34 -1.61 -23.87
N TYR A 104 6.39 -2.20 -22.67
CA TYR A 104 5.18 -2.42 -21.89
C TYR A 104 4.66 -1.11 -21.28
N THR A 105 3.34 -0.99 -21.20
CA THR A 105 2.67 0.06 -20.42
C THR A 105 2.46 -0.47 -19.01
N LEU A 106 2.89 0.29 -18.00
CA LEU A 106 2.86 -0.15 -16.60
C LEU A 106 1.86 0.70 -15.81
N TYR A 107 1.01 0.03 -15.02
CA TYR A 107 0.08 0.66 -14.09
C TYR A 107 0.21 0.06 -12.69
N LEU A 108 -0.15 0.85 -11.69
CA LEU A 108 -0.30 0.38 -10.31
C LEU A 108 -1.76 0.14 -9.97
N LEU A 109 -2.05 -0.97 -9.27
CA LEU A 109 -3.33 -1.22 -8.60
C LEU A 109 -3.06 -1.71 -7.18
N SER A 110 -3.30 -0.88 -6.17
CA SER A 110 -2.99 -1.22 -4.78
C SER A 110 -4.16 -0.98 -3.82
N ASN A 111 -4.30 -1.87 -2.81
CA ASN A 111 -5.06 -1.53 -1.61
C ASN A 111 -4.15 -0.65 -0.76
N ALA A 112 -4.45 0.64 -0.71
CA ALA A 112 -3.63 1.63 -0.02
C ALA A 112 -4.45 2.85 0.40
N ALA A 113 -4.11 3.41 1.56
CA ALA A 113 -4.63 4.68 2.04
C ALA A 113 -4.15 5.85 1.15
N ARG A 114 -4.85 6.99 1.21
CA ARG A 114 -4.51 8.20 0.43
C ARG A 114 -3.11 8.74 0.67
N ARG A 115 -2.49 8.41 1.79
CA ARG A 115 -1.07 8.72 2.07
C ARG A 115 -0.14 8.22 0.97
N GLN A 116 -0.50 7.18 0.22
CA GLN A 116 0.29 6.67 -0.91
C GLN A 116 0.68 7.78 -1.90
N HIS A 117 -0.17 8.76 -2.12
CA HIS A 117 0.14 9.88 -3.01
C HIS A 117 1.33 10.73 -2.53
N THR A 118 1.59 10.78 -1.22
CA THR A 118 2.68 11.61 -0.66
C THR A 118 4.06 11.01 -0.92
N TYR A 119 4.18 9.68 -1.03
CA TYR A 119 5.46 8.99 -1.17
C TYR A 119 5.60 8.19 -2.48
N TRP A 120 4.59 8.22 -3.36
CA TRP A 120 4.64 7.45 -4.61
C TRP A 120 5.89 7.74 -5.44
N HIS A 121 6.26 9.00 -5.56
CA HIS A 121 7.40 9.44 -6.36
C HIS A 121 8.76 9.08 -5.77
N ASP A 122 8.80 8.70 -4.50
CA ASP A 122 10.01 8.27 -3.81
C ASP A 122 10.30 6.77 -4.01
N ILE A 123 9.34 6.02 -4.57
CA ILE A 123 9.50 4.59 -4.85
C ILE A 123 10.35 4.43 -6.12
N PRO A 124 11.53 3.75 -6.05
CA PRO A 124 12.37 3.54 -7.22
C PRO A 124 11.63 2.77 -8.33
N GLY A 125 11.64 3.32 -9.54
CA GLY A 125 10.92 2.77 -10.69
C GLY A 125 9.53 3.36 -10.89
N SER A 126 9.00 4.15 -9.95
CA SER A 126 7.68 4.80 -10.06
C SER A 126 7.57 5.69 -11.31
N GLU A 127 8.70 6.26 -11.76
CA GLU A 127 8.81 7.06 -12.98
C GLU A 127 8.43 6.33 -14.27
N CYS A 128 8.43 5.00 -14.24
CA CYS A 128 8.10 4.16 -15.40
C CYS A 128 6.60 3.92 -15.57
N PHE A 129 5.79 4.19 -14.54
CA PHE A 129 4.37 3.93 -14.56
C PHE A 129 3.59 5.00 -15.31
N SER A 130 2.63 4.56 -16.11
CA SER A 130 1.74 5.45 -16.87
C SER A 130 0.56 5.96 -16.02
N GLY A 131 0.32 5.34 -14.88
CA GLY A 131 -0.69 5.77 -13.92
C GLY A 131 -0.85 4.82 -12.74
N THR A 132 -1.56 5.30 -11.73
CA THR A 132 -1.84 4.58 -10.49
C THR A 132 -3.34 4.60 -10.18
N LEU A 133 -3.85 3.52 -9.60
CA LEU A 133 -5.15 3.47 -8.98
C LEU A 133 -4.99 2.84 -7.60
N ILE A 134 -5.39 3.56 -6.56
CA ILE A 134 -5.45 3.04 -5.20
C ILE A 134 -6.90 2.92 -4.73
N SER A 135 -7.12 1.95 -3.86
CA SER A 135 -8.44 1.63 -3.30
C SER A 135 -9.11 2.81 -2.61
N ALA A 136 -8.34 3.66 -1.90
CA ALA A 136 -8.88 4.80 -1.17
C ALA A 136 -9.47 5.89 -2.08
N ASP A 137 -9.06 5.97 -3.35
CA ASP A 137 -9.59 6.98 -4.29
C ASP A 137 -10.95 6.59 -4.85
N VAL A 138 -11.20 5.29 -4.98
CA VAL A 138 -12.42 4.74 -5.60
C VAL A 138 -13.35 4.04 -4.61
N HIS A 139 -12.96 3.95 -3.34
CA HIS A 139 -13.70 3.27 -2.27
C HIS A 139 -13.97 1.78 -2.53
N LEU A 140 -13.11 1.14 -3.32
CA LEU A 140 -13.17 -0.28 -3.69
C LEU A 140 -11.87 -0.96 -3.26
N LEU A 141 -11.92 -2.25 -2.95
CA LEU A 141 -10.75 -3.03 -2.53
C LEU A 141 -10.51 -4.22 -3.45
N LYS A 142 -9.26 -4.59 -3.69
CA LYS A 142 -8.95 -5.94 -4.18
C LYS A 142 -9.36 -6.96 -3.12
N PRO A 143 -9.99 -8.09 -3.47
CA PRO A 143 -10.23 -8.61 -4.81
C PRO A 143 -11.64 -8.33 -5.38
N GLU A 144 -12.33 -7.26 -4.98
CA GLU A 144 -13.63 -6.91 -5.54
C GLU A 144 -13.53 -6.69 -7.06
N ALA A 145 -14.42 -7.31 -7.85
CA ALA A 145 -14.38 -7.18 -9.30
C ALA A 145 -14.48 -5.71 -9.77
N ALA A 146 -15.18 -4.88 -9.00
CA ALA A 146 -15.40 -3.48 -9.32
C ALA A 146 -14.10 -2.64 -9.35
N ILE A 147 -13.05 -2.97 -8.55
CA ILE A 147 -11.80 -2.20 -8.58
C ILE A 147 -11.01 -2.47 -9.87
N TYR A 148 -11.09 -3.69 -10.41
CA TYR A 148 -10.47 -4.02 -11.69
C TYR A 148 -11.20 -3.33 -12.84
N GLN A 149 -12.53 -3.26 -12.78
CA GLN A 149 -13.31 -2.50 -13.77
C GLN A 149 -12.97 -1.01 -13.69
N ALA A 150 -12.87 -0.43 -12.50
CA ALA A 150 -12.45 0.96 -12.31
C ALA A 150 -11.05 1.23 -12.89
N LEU A 151 -10.11 0.27 -12.78
CA LEU A 151 -8.80 0.39 -13.43
C LEU A 151 -8.93 0.40 -14.96
N PHE A 152 -9.75 -0.50 -15.53
CA PHE A 152 -9.96 -0.57 -16.97
C PHE A 152 -10.59 0.72 -17.50
N ASP A 153 -11.61 1.21 -16.82
CA ASP A 153 -12.32 2.44 -17.20
C ASP A 153 -11.40 3.68 -17.11
N LYS A 154 -10.58 3.75 -16.04
CA LYS A 154 -9.67 4.89 -15.80
C LYS A 154 -8.60 5.03 -16.86
N PHE A 155 -8.09 3.92 -17.39
CA PHE A 155 -6.94 3.90 -18.29
C PHE A 155 -7.28 3.37 -19.70
N ASP A 156 -8.55 3.23 -20.02
CA ASP A 156 -9.06 2.70 -21.31
C ASP A 156 -8.41 1.35 -21.67
N LEU A 157 -8.41 0.44 -20.69
CA LEU A 157 -7.82 -0.89 -20.83
C LEU A 157 -8.88 -1.90 -21.24
N THR A 158 -8.48 -2.89 -22.02
CA THR A 158 -9.30 -4.06 -22.34
C THR A 158 -8.63 -5.31 -21.79
N ALA A 159 -9.40 -6.16 -21.14
CA ALA A 159 -8.90 -7.48 -20.77
C ALA A 159 -8.51 -8.26 -22.03
N ALA A 160 -7.33 -8.89 -22.02
CA ALA A 160 -6.96 -9.83 -23.06
C ALA A 160 -7.86 -11.06 -22.90
N SER A 161 -8.79 -11.27 -23.85
CA SER A 161 -9.62 -12.47 -23.93
C SER A 161 -8.82 -13.66 -24.48
#